data_f5849a68518ca5141f6a2db622bdf803
#
_entry.id   f5849a68518ca5141f6a2db622bdf803
#
_cell.length_a   1.000
_cell.length_b   1.000
_cell.length_c   1.000
_cell.angle_alpha   90.00
_cell.angle_beta   90.00
_cell.angle_gamma   90.00
#
_symmetry.space_group_name_H-M   'P 1'
#
loop_
_entity.id
_entity.type
_entity.pdbx_description
1 polymer ?
#
loop_
_entity_poly.entity_id
_entity_poly.type
_entity_poly.pdbx_seq_one_letter_code
_entity_poly.pdbx_strand_id
1 'polypeptide(L)'
;MLKLNNNINLNKNNKISEIVQNGGYNKISERLDFIKFLLDDTDLKPMINYIDKDKYFYKDKNILNLLEKKSKSFKSTIKKIGGKLLYVKSGTTGHTFKGISYPDENNLDLCINYGVKVVAYPKKENYGDIKDSSRPENAELLMLKILSSFVVNNQTPHIVLPISTFNTSINIFVSLTKNNIITNKKYDQFVEKCENNEFHDTVSVLISEWADGGDLLDFLRENYNKLSIREWRVIFFQILSVLAVIQTKHPGFRHNDLKANNILLQKINNVDKNNIYKYNINNNEYYVPNIGLRIKLWYFDFACIPGEIDNSKVFADWTDRINVKPEAHPYYDVHYFFSTLTSKNFIPNYKKIPEEVQQFIERVVPKCVKNGTNSTERGRLLLDYNEILKMPEIIYKSPEDIIKYDSFFDKMRPK
;
A
#
# COMPACT_ATOMS: atom_id res chain seq x y z
N MET A 1 -6.17 -19.97 16.50
CA MET A 1 -4.75 -19.65 16.63
C MET A 1 -3.92 -20.82 16.10
N LEU A 2 -3.32 -20.68 14.92
CA LEU A 2 -2.43 -21.72 14.36
C LEU A 2 -1.04 -21.53 14.99
N LYS A 3 -0.67 -22.38 15.93
CA LYS A 3 0.71 -22.44 16.47
C LYS A 3 1.55 -23.31 15.54
N LEU A 4 2.64 -22.77 15.04
CA LEU A 4 3.60 -23.47 14.20
C LEU A 4 5.01 -23.26 14.81
N ASN A 5 5.60 -24.31 15.37
CA ASN A 5 6.93 -24.25 15.97
C ASN A 5 7.97 -24.66 14.93
N ASN A 6 9.03 -23.90 14.78
CA ASN A 6 10.23 -24.28 14.02
C ASN A 6 11.49 -23.82 14.75
N ASN A 7 12.50 -24.68 14.80
CA ASN A 7 13.86 -24.32 15.20
C ASN A 7 14.53 -23.55 14.07
N ILE A 8 14.92 -22.30 14.32
CA ILE A 8 15.62 -21.42 13.38
C ILE A 8 17.13 -21.45 13.71
N ASN A 9 17.96 -21.39 12.70
CA ASN A 9 19.41 -21.57 12.78
C ASN A 9 20.11 -20.38 13.50
N LEU A 10 20.86 -20.61 14.54
CA LEU A 10 21.46 -19.64 15.49
C LEU A 10 22.28 -18.50 14.83
N ASN A 11 22.99 -18.76 13.73
CA ASN A 11 23.85 -17.75 13.09
C ASN A 11 23.08 -16.68 12.28
N LYS A 12 21.83 -16.97 11.89
CA LYS A 12 20.95 -16.02 11.19
C LYS A 12 20.29 -15.06 12.17
N ASN A 13 20.10 -15.48 13.43
CA ASN A 13 19.39 -14.72 14.44
C ASN A 13 20.15 -13.46 14.85
N ASN A 14 21.49 -13.46 14.86
CA ASN A 14 22.29 -12.32 15.32
C ASN A 14 22.08 -11.06 14.47
N LYS A 15 22.06 -11.18 13.13
CA LYS A 15 21.89 -10.02 12.24
C LYS A 15 20.48 -9.42 12.33
N ILE A 16 19.47 -10.26 12.42
CA ILE A 16 18.07 -9.80 12.58
C ILE A 16 17.84 -9.23 13.98
N SER A 17 18.42 -9.85 15.01
CA SER A 17 18.38 -9.31 16.37
C SER A 17 18.98 -7.92 16.44
N GLU A 18 20.09 -7.68 15.74
CA GLU A 18 20.72 -6.37 15.65
C GLU A 18 19.82 -5.34 14.94
N ILE A 19 19.16 -5.70 13.84
CA ILE A 19 18.22 -4.83 13.12
C ILE A 19 17.03 -4.47 14.02
N VAL A 20 16.45 -5.45 14.73
CA VAL A 20 15.29 -5.23 15.62
C VAL A 20 15.70 -4.40 16.84
N GLN A 21 16.86 -4.67 17.46
CA GLN A 21 17.38 -3.90 18.60
C GLN A 21 17.71 -2.46 18.23
N ASN A 22 18.17 -2.18 16.99
CA ASN A 22 18.46 -0.85 16.49
C ASN A 22 17.24 -0.05 16.04
N GLY A 23 16.03 -0.46 16.42
CA GLY A 23 14.80 0.31 16.19
C GLY A 23 14.02 -0.10 14.95
N GLY A 24 14.25 -1.29 14.45
CA GLY A 24 13.48 -1.87 13.36
C GLY A 24 13.96 -1.43 11.97
N TYR A 25 13.18 -1.74 10.95
CA TYR A 25 13.53 -1.60 9.52
C TYR A 25 13.48 -0.15 9.04
N ASN A 26 14.35 0.71 9.58
CA ASN A 26 14.36 2.14 9.25
C ASN A 26 15.02 2.43 7.90
N LYS A 27 16.04 1.65 7.53
CA LYS A 27 16.76 1.78 6.26
C LYS A 27 16.20 0.82 5.21
N ILE A 28 16.29 1.18 3.95
CA ILE A 28 15.86 0.32 2.83
C ILE A 28 16.68 -0.98 2.82
N SER A 29 18.00 -0.92 3.08
CA SER A 29 18.86 -2.10 3.18
C SER A 29 18.36 -3.10 4.24
N GLU A 30 17.95 -2.61 5.40
CA GLU A 30 17.40 -3.43 6.50
C GLU A 30 16.10 -4.13 6.08
N ARG A 31 15.22 -3.42 5.34
CA ARG A 31 13.98 -4.00 4.79
C ARG A 31 14.29 -5.13 3.79
N LEU A 32 15.31 -4.95 2.94
CA LEU A 32 15.72 -5.95 1.96
C LEU A 32 16.39 -7.17 2.63
N ASP A 33 17.23 -6.95 3.62
CA ASP A 33 17.85 -8.03 4.40
C ASP A 33 16.80 -8.86 5.15
N PHE A 34 15.79 -8.20 5.71
CA PHE A 34 14.63 -8.86 6.31
C PHE A 34 13.90 -9.80 5.35
N ILE A 35 13.63 -9.33 4.12
CA ILE A 35 12.96 -10.15 3.11
C ILE A 35 13.81 -11.36 2.74
N LYS A 36 15.11 -11.19 2.55
CA LYS A 36 16.04 -12.31 2.31
C LYS A 36 15.99 -13.33 3.44
N PHE A 37 16.02 -12.85 4.69
CA PHE A 37 15.95 -13.72 5.87
C PHE A 37 14.67 -14.55 5.91
N LEU A 38 13.49 -13.94 5.68
CA LEU A 38 12.23 -14.67 5.70
C LEU A 38 12.13 -15.74 4.60
N LEU A 39 12.84 -15.56 3.48
CA LEU A 39 12.79 -16.49 2.35
C LEU A 39 13.84 -17.60 2.41
N ASP A 40 14.88 -17.46 3.22
CA ASP A 40 16.10 -18.25 3.13
C ASP A 40 15.90 -19.78 3.28
N ASP A 41 15.01 -20.23 4.18
CA ASP A 41 14.71 -21.66 4.35
C ASP A 41 13.43 -22.10 3.61
N THR A 42 12.96 -21.27 2.69
CA THR A 42 11.73 -21.54 1.95
C THR A 42 12.03 -21.86 0.49
N ASP A 43 11.09 -22.52 -0.18
CA ASP A 43 11.08 -22.70 -1.62
C ASP A 43 10.29 -21.57 -2.35
N LEU A 44 10.08 -20.46 -1.66
CA LEU A 44 9.41 -19.28 -2.19
C LEU A 44 10.37 -18.44 -3.02
N LYS A 45 9.87 -17.96 -4.16
CA LYS A 45 10.62 -16.98 -4.95
C LYS A 45 10.31 -15.56 -4.46
N PRO A 46 11.33 -14.70 -4.33
CA PRO A 46 11.12 -13.30 -3.99
C PRO A 46 10.34 -12.60 -5.12
N MET A 47 9.39 -11.73 -4.74
CA MET A 47 8.73 -10.87 -5.72
C MET A 47 9.64 -9.73 -6.18
N ILE A 48 10.61 -9.34 -5.34
CA ILE A 48 11.57 -8.29 -5.63
C ILE A 48 12.86 -8.93 -6.17
N ASN A 49 13.40 -8.38 -7.25
CA ASN A 49 14.73 -8.77 -7.71
C ASN A 49 15.77 -7.83 -7.08
N TYR A 50 16.71 -8.39 -6.33
CA TYR A 50 17.76 -7.62 -5.64
C TYR A 50 19.01 -7.40 -6.50
N ILE A 51 19.15 -8.14 -7.60
CA ILE A 51 20.40 -8.27 -8.35
C ILE A 51 20.44 -7.33 -9.56
N ASP A 52 19.31 -7.13 -10.24
CA ASP A 52 19.22 -6.38 -11.47
C ASP A 52 18.44 -5.07 -11.30
N LYS A 53 19.14 -4.03 -10.85
CA LYS A 53 18.54 -2.70 -10.61
C LYS A 53 17.99 -2.05 -11.88
N ASP A 54 18.55 -2.38 -13.05
CA ASP A 54 18.22 -1.74 -14.32
C ASP A 54 17.23 -2.50 -15.20
N LYS A 55 16.96 -3.79 -14.92
CA LYS A 55 16.05 -4.62 -15.74
C LYS A 55 14.56 -4.49 -15.41
N TYR A 56 14.17 -3.63 -14.48
CA TYR A 56 12.78 -3.44 -14.07
C TYR A 56 11.98 -2.49 -14.96
N PHE A 57 12.54 -1.98 -16.05
CA PHE A 57 11.82 -1.16 -17.00
C PHE A 57 11.22 -2.05 -18.09
N TYR A 58 9.98 -2.46 -17.86
CA TYR A 58 9.28 -3.40 -18.71
C TYR A 58 8.84 -2.76 -20.02
N LYS A 59 9.50 -3.18 -21.12
CA LYS A 59 8.92 -3.23 -22.47
C LYS A 59 8.49 -4.64 -22.85
N ASP A 60 8.55 -5.60 -21.93
CA ASP A 60 8.34 -7.01 -22.26
C ASP A 60 6.87 -7.40 -22.10
N LYS A 61 6.28 -7.92 -23.18
CA LYS A 61 4.88 -8.36 -23.29
C LYS A 61 4.51 -9.56 -22.38
N ASN A 62 5.47 -10.15 -21.68
CA ASN A 62 5.27 -11.31 -20.80
C ASN A 62 5.27 -10.96 -19.30
N ILE A 63 4.56 -9.90 -18.92
CA ILE A 63 4.45 -9.43 -17.51
C ILE A 63 4.03 -10.55 -16.55
N LEU A 64 3.21 -11.51 -16.99
CA LEU A 64 2.74 -12.64 -16.17
C LEU A 64 3.82 -13.57 -15.67
N ASN A 65 4.84 -13.85 -16.50
CA ASN A 65 5.96 -14.67 -16.08
C ASN A 65 6.74 -14.07 -14.91
N LEU A 66 6.50 -12.78 -14.63
CA LEU A 66 7.15 -12.07 -13.54
C LEU A 66 6.65 -12.49 -12.15
N LEU A 67 5.40 -12.95 -12.01
CA LEU A 67 4.88 -13.37 -10.71
C LEU A 67 5.30 -14.79 -10.35
N GLU A 68 5.62 -15.65 -11.33
CA GLU A 68 5.97 -17.07 -11.15
C GLU A 68 5.11 -17.81 -10.12
N LYS A 69 3.83 -17.50 -10.13
CA LYS A 69 2.88 -17.90 -9.12
C LYS A 69 2.58 -19.40 -9.20
N LYS A 70 3.08 -20.17 -8.25
CA LYS A 70 2.89 -21.62 -8.16
C LYS A 70 1.85 -21.96 -7.10
N SER A 71 1.17 -23.09 -7.26
CA SER A 71 0.31 -23.65 -6.21
C SER A 71 1.17 -24.26 -5.11
N LYS A 72 0.89 -23.91 -3.84
CA LYS A 72 1.62 -24.39 -2.66
C LYS A 72 0.66 -24.67 -1.50
N SER A 73 1.10 -25.55 -0.59
CA SER A 73 0.38 -25.77 0.66
C SER A 73 0.57 -24.57 1.60
N PHE A 74 -0.52 -23.86 1.92
CA PHE A 74 -0.48 -22.71 2.84
C PHE A 74 0.15 -23.07 4.18
N LYS A 75 -0.33 -24.15 4.81
CA LYS A 75 0.17 -24.59 6.13
C LYS A 75 1.68 -24.88 6.10
N SER A 76 2.15 -25.63 5.09
CA SER A 76 3.56 -25.96 4.96
C SER A 76 4.41 -24.72 4.70
N THR A 77 3.95 -23.80 3.84
CA THR A 77 4.66 -22.57 3.51
C THR A 77 4.79 -21.65 4.73
N ILE A 78 3.68 -21.38 5.43
CA ILE A 78 3.72 -20.57 6.66
C ILE A 78 4.55 -21.22 7.75
N LYS A 79 4.53 -22.55 7.86
CA LYS A 79 5.39 -23.28 8.80
C LYS A 79 6.88 -23.05 8.52
N LYS A 80 7.30 -23.03 7.26
CA LYS A 80 8.70 -22.77 6.87
C LYS A 80 9.14 -21.33 7.17
N ILE A 81 8.25 -20.34 6.96
CA ILE A 81 8.53 -18.94 7.33
C ILE A 81 8.61 -18.79 8.85
N GLY A 82 7.86 -19.59 9.58
CA GLY A 82 7.86 -19.62 11.05
C GLY A 82 6.79 -18.71 11.69
N GLY A 83 6.56 -18.97 12.98
CA GLY A 83 5.75 -18.14 13.85
C GLY A 83 4.25 -18.44 13.89
N LYS A 84 3.47 -17.45 14.28
CA LYS A 84 2.00 -17.49 14.48
C LYS A 84 1.32 -16.55 13.49
N LEU A 85 0.14 -16.94 12.99
CA LEU A 85 -0.74 -16.03 12.25
C LEU A 85 -1.86 -15.52 13.15
N LEU A 86 -1.99 -14.20 13.24
CA LEU A 86 -3.08 -13.51 13.87
C LEU A 86 -4.02 -12.95 12.79
N TYR A 87 -5.31 -13.25 12.89
CA TYR A 87 -6.30 -12.62 12.03
C TYR A 87 -6.38 -11.11 12.34
N VAL A 88 -6.42 -10.30 11.29
CA VAL A 88 -6.50 -8.83 11.40
C VAL A 88 -7.85 -8.33 10.93
N LYS A 89 -8.19 -8.59 9.66
CA LYS A 89 -9.46 -8.13 9.07
C LYS A 89 -9.84 -8.91 7.83
N SER A 90 -11.13 -8.86 7.48
CA SER A 90 -11.66 -9.33 6.20
C SER A 90 -12.16 -8.18 5.34
N GLY A 91 -11.92 -8.30 4.04
CA GLY A 91 -12.63 -7.60 2.97
C GLY A 91 -13.71 -8.50 2.37
N THR A 92 -14.32 -8.06 1.27
CA THR A 92 -15.36 -8.81 0.56
C THR A 92 -14.83 -10.03 -0.22
N THR A 93 -13.55 -10.04 -0.54
CA THR A 93 -12.90 -11.07 -1.36
C THR A 93 -11.68 -11.70 -0.69
N GLY A 94 -11.29 -11.23 0.50
CA GLY A 94 -10.06 -11.71 1.09
C GLY A 94 -9.86 -11.35 2.55
N HIS A 95 -8.78 -11.87 3.10
CA HIS A 95 -8.44 -11.80 4.51
C HIS A 95 -7.00 -11.32 4.69
N THR A 96 -6.78 -10.58 5.78
CA THR A 96 -5.44 -10.13 6.18
C THR A 96 -5.08 -10.76 7.53
N PHE A 97 -3.89 -11.33 7.59
CA PHE A 97 -3.28 -11.86 8.80
C PHE A 97 -1.96 -11.16 9.07
N LYS A 98 -1.61 -11.04 10.34
CA LYS A 98 -0.28 -10.67 10.80
C LYS A 98 0.48 -11.94 11.18
N GLY A 99 1.60 -12.20 10.53
CA GLY A 99 2.55 -13.22 10.94
C GLY A 99 3.49 -12.65 12.00
N ILE A 100 3.71 -13.41 13.06
CA ILE A 100 4.65 -13.09 14.14
C ILE A 100 5.58 -14.26 14.28
N SER A 101 6.84 -14.07 13.94
CA SER A 101 7.91 -15.05 14.10
C SER A 101 8.87 -14.59 15.20
N TYR A 102 9.34 -15.54 16.01
CA TYR A 102 10.34 -15.30 17.06
C TYR A 102 11.63 -15.99 16.63
N PRO A 103 12.64 -15.22 16.19
CA PRO A 103 13.94 -15.79 15.81
C PRO A 103 14.64 -16.55 16.95
N ASP A 104 14.42 -16.07 18.18
CA ASP A 104 14.90 -16.69 19.41
C ASP A 104 13.72 -16.94 20.35
N GLU A 105 13.40 -18.21 20.61
CA GLU A 105 12.31 -18.60 21.51
C GLU A 105 12.55 -18.15 22.96
N ASN A 106 13.80 -17.89 23.34
CA ASN A 106 14.18 -17.42 24.68
C ASN A 106 14.11 -15.90 24.80
N ASN A 107 14.00 -15.16 23.67
CA ASN A 107 13.88 -13.72 23.64
C ASN A 107 12.65 -13.27 22.87
N LEU A 108 11.51 -13.22 23.56
CA LEU A 108 10.20 -12.87 22.98
C LEU A 108 10.10 -11.39 22.60
N ASP A 109 11.03 -10.55 23.04
CA ASP A 109 11.08 -9.13 22.66
C ASP A 109 11.60 -8.95 21.21
N LEU A 110 12.31 -9.95 20.69
CA LEU A 110 12.79 -10.00 19.32
C LEU A 110 11.75 -10.67 18.41
N CYS A 111 10.63 -9.98 18.16
CA CYS A 111 9.62 -10.51 17.26
C CYS A 111 9.72 -9.88 15.85
N ILE A 112 9.55 -10.72 14.84
CA ILE A 112 9.51 -10.35 13.44
C ILE A 112 8.07 -10.41 12.96
N ASN A 113 7.59 -9.32 12.37
CA ASN A 113 6.23 -9.21 11.85
C ASN A 113 6.22 -9.19 10.32
N TYR A 114 5.30 -9.93 9.72
CA TYR A 114 5.04 -9.89 8.28
C TYR A 114 3.53 -9.92 8.00
N GLY A 115 3.12 -9.40 6.85
CA GLY A 115 1.73 -9.42 6.41
C GLY A 115 1.44 -10.64 5.55
N VAL A 116 0.25 -11.22 5.71
CA VAL A 116 -0.29 -12.24 4.79
C VAL A 116 -1.66 -11.79 4.33
N LYS A 117 -1.77 -11.44 3.06
CA LYS A 117 -3.04 -11.09 2.40
C LYS A 117 -3.48 -12.28 1.54
N VAL A 118 -4.68 -12.75 1.78
CA VAL A 118 -5.31 -13.83 1.02
C VAL A 118 -6.50 -13.27 0.26
N VAL A 119 -6.57 -13.48 -1.05
CA VAL A 119 -7.64 -12.96 -1.91
C VAL A 119 -8.20 -14.08 -2.76
N ALA A 120 -9.52 -14.29 -2.69
CA ALA A 120 -10.22 -15.21 -3.57
C ALA A 120 -10.28 -14.67 -5.00
N TYR A 121 -10.40 -15.56 -5.98
CA TYR A 121 -10.62 -15.23 -7.38
C TYR A 121 -12.11 -15.30 -7.72
N PRO A 122 -12.83 -14.17 -7.84
CA PRO A 122 -14.24 -14.18 -8.23
C PRO A 122 -14.42 -14.73 -9.65
N LYS A 123 -15.47 -15.53 -9.86
CA LYS A 123 -15.87 -15.99 -11.20
C LYS A 123 -16.69 -14.90 -11.89
N LYS A 124 -16.02 -13.91 -12.46
CA LYS A 124 -16.63 -12.83 -13.24
C LYS A 124 -16.15 -12.92 -14.69
N GLU A 125 -17.08 -12.82 -15.63
CA GLU A 125 -16.80 -12.93 -17.06
C GLU A 125 -15.70 -11.98 -17.52
N ASN A 126 -15.69 -10.74 -17.01
CA ASN A 126 -14.75 -9.70 -17.42
C ASN A 126 -13.34 -9.84 -16.80
N TYR A 127 -13.12 -10.83 -15.93
CA TYR A 127 -11.83 -10.93 -15.22
C TYR A 127 -10.87 -11.93 -15.87
N GLY A 128 -11.33 -12.72 -16.83
CA GLY A 128 -10.51 -13.73 -17.52
C GLY A 128 -10.12 -14.92 -16.61
N ASP A 129 -9.15 -15.71 -17.04
CA ASP A 129 -8.61 -16.86 -16.32
C ASP A 129 -7.84 -16.41 -15.04
N ILE A 130 -7.67 -17.32 -14.07
CA ILE A 130 -6.90 -17.04 -12.83
C ILE A 130 -5.43 -16.65 -13.09
N LYS A 131 -4.92 -16.92 -14.27
CA LYS A 131 -3.56 -16.53 -14.70
C LYS A 131 -3.54 -15.25 -15.53
N ASP A 132 -4.68 -14.65 -15.81
CA ASP A 132 -4.74 -13.40 -16.57
C ASP A 132 -4.08 -12.26 -15.77
N SER A 133 -3.20 -11.48 -16.42
CA SER A 133 -2.46 -10.39 -15.79
C SER A 133 -3.36 -9.21 -15.42
N SER A 134 -4.41 -9.01 -16.21
CA SER A 134 -5.36 -7.91 -15.99
C SER A 134 -6.38 -8.19 -14.88
N ARG A 135 -6.47 -9.44 -14.39
CA ARG A 135 -7.30 -9.71 -13.21
C ARG A 135 -6.92 -8.81 -12.04
N PRO A 136 -7.86 -8.23 -11.30
CA PRO A 136 -7.55 -7.33 -10.20
C PRO A 136 -6.56 -7.91 -9.19
N GLU A 137 -6.69 -9.21 -8.87
CA GLU A 137 -5.83 -9.92 -7.92
C GLU A 137 -4.38 -10.06 -8.41
N ASN A 138 -4.18 -10.19 -9.73
CA ASN A 138 -2.86 -10.28 -10.34
C ASN A 138 -2.32 -8.87 -10.66
N ALA A 139 -3.15 -7.96 -11.14
CA ALA A 139 -2.79 -6.58 -11.40
C ALA A 139 -2.27 -5.87 -10.13
N GLU A 140 -2.90 -6.10 -8.96
CA GLU A 140 -2.41 -5.60 -7.68
C GLU A 140 -1.00 -6.11 -7.35
N LEU A 141 -0.72 -7.40 -7.58
CA LEU A 141 0.60 -7.99 -7.34
C LEU A 141 1.66 -7.46 -8.30
N LEU A 142 1.31 -7.32 -9.58
CA LEU A 142 2.20 -6.72 -10.59
C LEU A 142 2.50 -5.27 -10.26
N MET A 143 1.50 -4.50 -9.85
CA MET A 143 1.66 -3.12 -9.40
C MET A 143 2.64 -3.04 -8.24
N LEU A 144 2.46 -3.83 -7.18
CA LEU A 144 3.38 -3.89 -6.06
C LEU A 144 4.80 -4.26 -6.50
N LYS A 145 4.94 -5.21 -7.42
CA LYS A 145 6.25 -5.61 -7.94
C LYS A 145 6.95 -4.48 -8.68
N ILE A 146 6.26 -3.79 -9.58
CA ILE A 146 6.83 -2.65 -10.32
C ILE A 146 7.18 -1.51 -9.35
N LEU A 147 6.24 -1.12 -8.50
CA LEU A 147 6.45 0.00 -7.60
C LEU A 147 7.54 -0.28 -6.55
N SER A 148 7.77 -1.54 -6.18
CA SER A 148 8.86 -1.91 -5.26
C SER A 148 10.25 -1.56 -5.82
N SER A 149 10.42 -1.45 -7.14
CA SER A 149 11.66 -1.02 -7.78
C SER A 149 12.10 0.38 -7.31
N PHE A 150 11.16 1.27 -7.08
CA PHE A 150 11.46 2.62 -6.56
C PHE A 150 12.09 2.58 -5.17
N VAL A 151 11.67 1.60 -4.34
CA VAL A 151 12.26 1.40 -3.01
C VAL A 151 13.65 0.79 -3.13
N VAL A 152 13.81 -0.26 -3.94
CA VAL A 152 15.10 -0.93 -4.17
C VAL A 152 16.15 0.03 -4.72
N ASN A 153 15.74 0.95 -5.59
CA ASN A 153 16.59 1.98 -6.20
C ASN A 153 16.74 3.26 -5.32
N ASN A 154 16.31 3.22 -4.06
CA ASN A 154 16.39 4.35 -3.12
C ASN A 154 15.72 5.65 -3.62
N GLN A 155 14.70 5.54 -4.47
CA GLN A 155 13.96 6.70 -4.99
C GLN A 155 12.85 7.16 -4.04
N THR A 156 12.20 6.21 -3.34
CA THR A 156 11.24 6.47 -2.28
C THR A 156 11.16 5.29 -1.30
N PRO A 157 11.00 5.52 0.02
CA PRO A 157 10.75 4.47 0.99
C PRO A 157 9.27 4.14 1.17
N HIS A 158 8.35 4.83 0.49
CA HIS A 158 6.93 4.97 0.81
C HIS A 158 6.02 3.94 0.13
N ILE A 159 6.50 2.74 -0.12
CA ILE A 159 5.74 1.64 -0.71
C ILE A 159 5.93 0.41 0.16
N VAL A 160 4.85 -0.34 0.42
CA VAL A 160 4.93 -1.64 1.09
C VAL A 160 5.68 -2.61 0.17
N LEU A 161 6.73 -3.27 0.69
CA LEU A 161 7.47 -4.25 -0.08
C LEU A 161 6.77 -5.61 -0.07
N PRO A 162 6.47 -6.19 -1.24
CA PRO A 162 6.05 -7.58 -1.34
C PRO A 162 7.24 -8.50 -1.10
N ILE A 163 7.01 -9.61 -0.41
CA ILE A 163 8.03 -10.63 -0.14
C ILE A 163 7.93 -11.74 -1.15
N SER A 164 6.76 -12.40 -1.19
CA SER A 164 6.49 -13.49 -2.11
C SER A 164 4.99 -13.67 -2.37
N THR A 165 4.65 -14.39 -3.42
CA THR A 165 3.26 -14.74 -3.75
C THR A 165 3.15 -16.18 -4.23
N PHE A 166 2.01 -16.80 -3.94
CA PHE A 166 1.66 -18.15 -4.41
C PHE A 166 0.15 -18.35 -4.41
N ASN A 167 -0.31 -19.43 -5.03
CA ASN A 167 -1.69 -19.86 -4.97
C ASN A 167 -1.86 -21.00 -3.96
N THR A 168 -3.06 -21.09 -3.34
CA THR A 168 -3.39 -22.20 -2.46
C THR A 168 -4.90 -22.50 -2.50
N SER A 169 -5.34 -23.62 -1.89
CA SER A 169 -6.76 -23.98 -1.82
C SER A 169 -7.54 -23.00 -0.95
N ILE A 170 -8.73 -22.60 -1.42
CA ILE A 170 -9.70 -21.77 -0.69
C ILE A 170 -10.26 -22.46 0.55
N ASN A 171 -10.36 -23.80 0.54
CA ASN A 171 -11.00 -24.59 1.60
C ASN A 171 -10.37 -24.36 2.98
N ILE A 172 -9.08 -24.02 3.03
CA ILE A 172 -8.38 -23.73 4.30
C ILE A 172 -9.02 -22.54 5.00
N PHE A 173 -9.46 -21.54 4.24
CA PHE A 173 -10.01 -20.29 4.75
C PHE A 173 -11.50 -20.41 5.06
N VAL A 174 -12.25 -21.18 4.29
CA VAL A 174 -13.66 -21.50 4.58
C VAL A 174 -13.80 -22.28 5.89
N SER A 175 -12.86 -23.17 6.20
CA SER A 175 -12.91 -23.98 7.42
C SER A 175 -12.57 -23.23 8.72
N LEU A 176 -12.00 -22.02 8.63
CA LEU A 176 -11.65 -21.25 9.83
C LEU A 176 -12.87 -20.81 10.65
N THR A 177 -14.03 -20.53 10.00
CA THR A 177 -15.27 -20.15 10.68
C THR A 177 -15.86 -21.29 11.50
N LYS A 178 -15.73 -22.54 11.01
CA LYS A 178 -16.28 -23.73 11.69
C LYS A 178 -15.70 -23.98 13.08
N ASN A 179 -14.58 -23.34 13.38
CA ASN A 179 -13.90 -23.45 14.67
C ASN A 179 -14.13 -22.26 15.60
N ASN A 180 -15.12 -21.39 15.32
CA ASN A 180 -15.39 -20.16 16.06
C ASN A 180 -14.19 -19.22 16.26
N ILE A 181 -13.21 -19.27 15.35
CA ILE A 181 -11.97 -18.50 15.45
C ILE A 181 -12.18 -17.06 14.98
N ILE A 182 -13.13 -16.87 14.05
CA ILE A 182 -13.38 -15.56 13.43
C ILE A 182 -14.88 -15.29 13.41
N THR A 183 -15.31 -14.28 14.14
CA THR A 183 -16.65 -13.70 14.07
C THR A 183 -16.57 -12.36 13.35
N ASN A 184 -16.89 -12.32 12.06
CA ASN A 184 -16.85 -11.09 11.26
C ASN A 184 -17.82 -11.19 10.10
N LYS A 185 -18.75 -10.23 9.99
CA LYS A 185 -19.78 -10.21 8.94
C LYS A 185 -19.23 -10.34 7.52
N LYS A 186 -18.08 -9.74 7.22
CA LYS A 186 -17.45 -9.87 5.89
C LYS A 186 -16.84 -11.25 5.66
N TYR A 187 -16.39 -11.88 6.73
CA TYR A 187 -15.93 -13.27 6.65
C TYR A 187 -17.09 -14.21 6.36
N ASP A 188 -18.22 -14.03 7.03
CA ASP A 188 -19.42 -14.82 6.79
C ASP A 188 -19.90 -14.67 5.34
N GLN A 189 -19.91 -13.44 4.81
CA GLN A 189 -20.20 -13.18 3.39
C GLN A 189 -19.20 -13.86 2.44
N PHE A 190 -17.92 -13.95 2.82
CA PHE A 190 -16.95 -14.69 2.03
C PHE A 190 -17.27 -16.19 1.99
N VAL A 191 -17.63 -16.79 3.13
CA VAL A 191 -18.03 -18.21 3.20
C VAL A 191 -19.28 -18.47 2.37
N GLU A 192 -20.31 -17.65 2.51
CA GLU A 192 -21.55 -17.72 1.72
C GLU A 192 -21.26 -17.69 0.22
N LYS A 193 -20.39 -16.81 -0.25
CA LYS A 193 -19.97 -16.74 -1.66
C LYS A 193 -19.20 -17.97 -2.11
N CYS A 194 -18.41 -18.58 -1.23
CA CYS A 194 -17.76 -19.86 -1.54
C CYS A 194 -18.79 -20.98 -1.70
N GLU A 195 -19.77 -21.06 -0.82
CA GLU A 195 -20.86 -22.05 -0.87
C GLU A 195 -21.72 -21.87 -2.13
N ASN A 196 -21.96 -20.63 -2.55
CA ASN A 196 -22.65 -20.27 -3.79
C ASN A 196 -21.79 -20.45 -5.07
N ASN A 197 -20.56 -20.99 -4.94
CA ASN A 197 -19.66 -21.19 -6.08
C ASN A 197 -19.28 -19.92 -6.85
N GLU A 198 -19.29 -18.75 -6.19
CA GLU A 198 -18.93 -17.46 -6.79
C GLU A 198 -17.41 -17.27 -6.94
N PHE A 199 -16.59 -18.09 -6.27
CA PHE A 199 -15.13 -18.07 -6.33
C PHE A 199 -14.56 -19.35 -6.96
N HIS A 200 -13.33 -19.23 -7.50
CA HIS A 200 -12.53 -20.39 -7.85
C HIS A 200 -12.04 -21.14 -6.59
N ASP A 201 -11.71 -22.41 -6.71
CA ASP A 201 -11.21 -23.26 -5.60
C ASP A 201 -9.82 -22.86 -5.09
N THR A 202 -9.24 -21.87 -5.73
CA THR A 202 -7.89 -21.36 -5.48
C THR A 202 -7.97 -19.91 -5.03
N VAL A 203 -7.08 -19.52 -4.11
CA VAL A 203 -6.88 -18.14 -3.66
C VAL A 203 -5.45 -17.68 -3.91
N SER A 204 -5.30 -16.39 -4.09
CA SER A 204 -4.01 -15.69 -4.15
C SER A 204 -3.52 -15.40 -2.74
N VAL A 205 -2.27 -15.71 -2.44
CA VAL A 205 -1.59 -15.35 -1.19
C VAL A 205 -0.45 -14.39 -1.51
N LEU A 206 -0.44 -13.25 -0.83
CA LEU A 206 0.66 -12.29 -0.83
C LEU A 206 1.28 -12.26 0.56
N ILE A 207 2.58 -12.45 0.64
CA ILE A 207 3.38 -12.18 1.83
C ILE A 207 4.07 -10.83 1.61
N SER A 208 3.99 -9.94 2.58
CA SER A 208 4.56 -8.59 2.52
C SER A 208 5.23 -8.21 3.84
N GLU A 209 6.01 -7.14 3.83
CA GLU A 209 6.41 -6.51 5.08
C GLU A 209 5.18 -6.02 5.87
N TRP A 210 5.33 -5.88 7.18
CA TRP A 210 4.31 -5.37 8.07
C TRP A 210 4.57 -3.92 8.44
N ALA A 211 3.55 -3.08 8.33
CA ALA A 211 3.57 -1.71 8.83
C ALA A 211 2.86 -1.67 10.18
N ASP A 212 3.59 -1.36 11.24
CA ASP A 212 3.17 -1.52 12.64
C ASP A 212 2.36 -0.35 13.21
N GLY A 213 2.25 0.74 12.46
CA GLY A 213 1.46 1.92 12.82
C GLY A 213 -0.03 1.85 12.44
N GLY A 214 -0.48 0.75 11.83
CA GLY A 214 -1.86 0.64 11.34
C GLY A 214 -2.11 1.45 10.06
N ASP A 215 -3.37 1.80 9.79
CA ASP A 215 -3.69 2.68 8.67
C ASP A 215 -3.79 4.16 9.08
N LEU A 216 -3.57 5.03 8.10
CA LEU A 216 -3.54 6.48 8.32
C LEU A 216 -4.90 7.04 8.76
N LEU A 217 -6.02 6.41 8.38
CA LEU A 217 -7.35 6.90 8.77
C LEU A 217 -7.58 6.77 10.26
N ASP A 218 -7.28 5.60 10.83
CA ASP A 218 -7.45 5.37 12.26
C ASP A 218 -6.50 6.28 13.05
N PHE A 219 -5.25 6.42 12.61
CA PHE A 219 -4.31 7.37 13.21
C PHE A 219 -4.82 8.82 13.17
N LEU A 220 -5.35 9.27 12.04
CA LEU A 220 -5.88 10.63 11.91
C LEU A 220 -7.12 10.84 12.80
N ARG A 221 -8.03 9.87 12.87
CA ARG A 221 -9.21 9.95 13.74
C ARG A 221 -8.86 10.16 15.20
N GLU A 222 -7.80 9.52 15.66
CA GLU A 222 -7.34 9.62 17.05
C GLU A 222 -6.52 10.88 17.34
N ASN A 223 -5.87 11.45 16.31
CA ASN A 223 -4.82 12.45 16.52
C ASN A 223 -5.04 13.78 15.76
N TYR A 224 -6.03 13.90 14.84
CA TYR A 224 -6.17 15.06 13.94
C TYR A 224 -6.15 16.42 14.63
N ASN A 225 -6.65 16.52 15.87
CA ASN A 225 -6.70 17.76 16.66
C ASN A 225 -5.49 17.97 17.58
N LYS A 226 -4.54 17.04 17.58
CA LYS A 226 -3.30 17.09 18.36
C LYS A 226 -2.07 17.26 17.48
N LEU A 227 -2.17 16.89 16.20
CA LEU A 227 -1.07 17.01 15.25
C LEU A 227 -0.72 18.48 15.03
N SER A 228 0.57 18.77 15.15
CA SER A 228 1.15 20.07 14.79
C SER A 228 1.14 20.28 13.25
N ILE A 229 1.23 21.53 12.82
CA ILE A 229 1.38 21.89 11.40
C ILE A 229 2.60 21.17 10.77
N ARG A 230 3.70 20.99 11.54
CA ARG A 230 4.89 20.25 11.11
C ARG A 230 4.57 18.79 10.78
N GLU A 231 3.79 18.10 11.63
CA GLU A 231 3.44 16.70 11.42
C GLU A 231 2.49 16.53 10.23
N TRP A 232 1.48 17.38 10.09
CA TRP A 232 0.62 17.42 8.91
C TRP A 232 1.42 17.64 7.63
N ARG A 233 2.34 18.61 7.64
CA ARG A 233 3.21 18.92 6.49
C ARG A 233 4.05 17.72 6.09
N VAL A 234 4.64 17.01 7.04
CA VAL A 234 5.45 15.81 6.74
C VAL A 234 4.59 14.68 6.20
N ILE A 235 3.42 14.41 6.78
CA ILE A 235 2.51 13.36 6.29
C ILE A 235 2.11 13.67 4.84
N PHE A 236 1.68 14.89 4.54
CA PHE A 236 1.28 15.27 3.19
C PHE A 236 2.45 15.25 2.21
N PHE A 237 3.62 15.73 2.63
CA PHE A 237 4.82 15.65 1.82
C PHE A 237 5.16 14.21 1.42
N GLN A 238 5.14 13.29 2.36
CA GLN A 238 5.45 11.88 2.09
C GLN A 238 4.48 11.26 1.06
N ILE A 239 3.18 11.56 1.15
CA ILE A 239 2.16 11.07 0.21
C ILE A 239 2.38 11.66 -1.19
N LEU A 240 2.56 12.99 -1.25
CA LEU A 240 2.77 13.67 -2.53
C LEU A 240 4.09 13.27 -3.18
N SER A 241 5.14 13.08 -2.39
CA SER A 241 6.48 12.71 -2.88
C SER A 241 6.48 11.35 -3.58
N VAL A 242 5.82 10.34 -3.00
CA VAL A 242 5.77 9.01 -3.63
C VAL A 242 4.95 9.04 -4.91
N LEU A 243 3.84 9.78 -4.95
CA LEU A 243 3.06 9.93 -6.19
C LEU A 243 3.87 10.65 -7.27
N ALA A 244 4.58 11.72 -6.94
CA ALA A 244 5.44 12.45 -7.87
C ALA A 244 6.54 11.55 -8.45
N VAL A 245 7.22 10.77 -7.61
CA VAL A 245 8.26 9.81 -8.05
C VAL A 245 7.69 8.76 -8.98
N ILE A 246 6.53 8.18 -8.66
CA ILE A 246 5.90 7.16 -9.51
C ILE A 246 5.49 7.77 -10.86
N GLN A 247 4.80 8.90 -10.85
CA GLN A 247 4.27 9.54 -12.08
C GLN A 247 5.37 10.04 -13.02
N THR A 248 6.56 10.31 -12.54
CA THR A 248 7.71 10.67 -13.38
C THR A 248 8.11 9.53 -14.32
N LYS A 249 8.07 8.29 -13.85
CA LYS A 249 8.42 7.11 -14.65
C LYS A 249 7.21 6.47 -15.32
N HIS A 250 6.07 6.53 -14.67
CA HIS A 250 4.80 5.98 -15.12
C HIS A 250 3.73 7.08 -15.14
N PRO A 251 3.73 7.98 -16.14
CA PRO A 251 2.79 9.09 -16.22
C PRO A 251 1.31 8.64 -16.25
N GLY A 252 1.07 7.41 -16.72
CA GLY A 252 -0.26 6.79 -16.72
C GLY A 252 -0.69 6.21 -15.37
N PHE A 253 0.17 6.20 -14.36
CA PHE A 253 -0.17 5.62 -13.06
C PHE A 253 -1.36 6.32 -12.40
N ARG A 254 -2.34 5.51 -11.99
CA ARG A 254 -3.43 5.91 -11.11
C ARG A 254 -3.62 4.85 -10.02
N HIS A 255 -3.70 5.29 -8.78
CA HIS A 255 -4.11 4.43 -7.66
C HIS A 255 -5.62 4.18 -7.70
N ASN A 256 -6.38 5.15 -8.16
CA ASN A 256 -7.84 5.14 -8.31
C ASN A 256 -8.66 4.98 -7.01
N ASP A 257 -8.04 4.68 -5.88
CA ASP A 257 -8.71 4.60 -4.57
C ASP A 257 -7.81 5.12 -3.44
N LEU A 258 -7.03 6.19 -3.71
CA LEU A 258 -6.12 6.77 -2.72
C LEU A 258 -6.89 7.55 -1.67
N LYS A 259 -6.96 7.01 -0.47
CA LYS A 259 -7.59 7.60 0.71
C LYS A 259 -6.89 7.11 1.97
N ALA A 260 -7.09 7.78 3.09
CA ALA A 260 -6.30 7.54 4.31
C ALA A 260 -6.31 6.08 4.80
N ASN A 261 -7.42 5.34 4.65
CA ASN A 261 -7.48 3.92 5.04
C ASN A 261 -6.76 2.94 4.08
N ASN A 262 -6.27 3.44 2.94
CA ASN A 262 -5.45 2.68 1.98
C ASN A 262 -3.97 3.06 2.05
N ILE A 263 -3.58 3.83 3.05
CA ILE A 263 -2.20 4.19 3.36
C ILE A 263 -1.85 3.61 4.73
N LEU A 264 -0.75 2.88 4.81
CA LEU A 264 -0.26 2.32 6.06
C LEU A 264 0.80 3.24 6.68
N LEU A 265 0.93 3.13 8.00
CA LEU A 265 1.93 3.82 8.79
C LEU A 265 2.94 2.84 9.35
N GLN A 266 4.21 3.16 9.22
CA GLN A 266 5.29 2.52 9.93
C GLN A 266 5.82 3.46 11.00
N LYS A 267 5.91 2.97 12.23
CA LYS A 267 6.60 3.68 13.32
C LYS A 267 8.10 3.61 13.09
N ILE A 268 8.78 4.72 13.34
CA ILE A 268 10.24 4.80 13.31
C ILE A 268 10.68 4.92 14.77
N ASN A 269 11.29 3.85 15.28
CA ASN A 269 11.84 3.84 16.63
C ASN A 269 13.15 4.64 16.69
N ASN A 270 13.59 5.02 17.88
CA ASN A 270 14.82 5.80 18.14
C ASN A 270 14.87 7.11 17.33
N VAL A 271 13.77 7.87 17.42
CA VAL A 271 13.63 9.14 16.70
C VAL A 271 14.51 10.19 17.36
N ASP A 272 15.64 10.50 16.75
CA ASP A 272 16.22 11.83 16.95
C ASP A 272 15.35 12.83 16.15
N LYS A 273 14.62 13.68 16.89
CA LYS A 273 13.74 14.70 16.31
C LYS A 273 14.51 15.75 15.49
N ASN A 274 15.83 15.79 15.62
CA ASN A 274 16.73 16.64 14.85
C ASN A 274 17.12 16.01 13.52
N ASN A 275 16.88 14.70 13.32
CA ASN A 275 17.16 14.05 12.06
C ASN A 275 16.25 14.58 10.94
N ILE A 276 16.91 14.96 9.85
CA ILE A 276 16.29 15.44 8.62
C ILE A 276 16.58 14.41 7.53
N TYR A 277 15.52 13.95 6.86
CA TYR A 277 15.64 13.08 5.69
C TYR A 277 15.78 13.94 4.43
N LYS A 278 16.79 13.63 3.62
CA LYS A 278 16.96 14.21 2.30
C LYS A 278 16.16 13.40 1.28
N TYR A 279 15.26 14.07 0.58
CA TYR A 279 14.53 13.52 -0.57
C TYR A 279 15.04 14.17 -1.85
N ASN A 280 15.16 13.37 -2.90
CA ASN A 280 15.41 13.87 -4.25
C ASN A 280 14.21 13.45 -5.12
N ILE A 281 13.46 14.45 -5.59
CA ILE A 281 12.28 14.24 -6.44
C ILE A 281 12.52 15.01 -7.73
N ASN A 282 12.73 14.30 -8.83
CA ASN A 282 12.94 14.90 -10.14
C ASN A 282 14.02 16.00 -10.13
N ASN A 283 15.19 15.69 -9.55
CA ASN A 283 16.34 16.59 -9.37
C ASN A 283 16.11 17.77 -8.42
N ASN A 284 14.97 17.84 -7.73
CA ASN A 284 14.75 18.81 -6.67
C ASN A 284 15.01 18.16 -5.30
N GLU A 285 15.80 18.82 -4.47
CA GLU A 285 16.10 18.36 -3.11
C GLU A 285 15.10 18.92 -2.11
N TYR A 286 14.74 18.08 -1.13
CA TYR A 286 13.87 18.48 -0.02
C TYR A 286 14.42 17.92 1.29
N TYR A 287 14.27 18.70 2.37
CA TYR A 287 14.75 18.39 3.71
C TYR A 287 13.59 18.20 4.66
N VAL A 288 13.24 16.95 4.93
CA VAL A 288 12.01 16.55 5.62
C VAL A 288 12.31 16.14 7.05
N PRO A 289 11.72 16.81 8.05
CA PRO A 289 11.95 16.46 9.44
C PRO A 289 11.43 15.06 9.77
N ASN A 290 12.16 14.35 10.63
CA ASN A 290 11.68 13.09 11.21
C ASN A 290 10.57 13.39 12.24
N ILE A 291 9.40 12.76 12.05
CA ILE A 291 8.26 12.84 12.99
C ILE A 291 7.95 11.49 13.67
N GLY A 292 8.83 10.49 13.50
CA GLY A 292 8.62 9.15 14.04
C GLY A 292 7.64 8.29 13.24
N LEU A 293 7.16 8.79 12.09
CA LEU A 293 6.20 8.09 11.24
C LEU A 293 6.65 8.13 9.78
N ARG A 294 6.43 7.01 9.11
CA ARG A 294 6.61 6.85 7.65
C ARG A 294 5.34 6.29 7.04
N ILE A 295 4.80 6.97 6.03
CA ILE A 295 3.67 6.42 5.26
C ILE A 295 4.16 5.35 4.29
N LYS A 296 3.28 4.40 3.94
CA LYS A 296 3.50 3.41 2.90
C LYS A 296 2.23 3.25 2.08
N LEU A 297 2.32 3.44 0.78
CA LEU A 297 1.21 3.16 -0.14
C LEU A 297 0.90 1.66 -0.15
N TRP A 298 -0.39 1.35 -0.17
CA TRP A 298 -0.95 -0.01 -0.09
C TRP A 298 -2.31 -0.06 -0.79
N TYR A 299 -2.90 -1.25 -0.97
CA TYR A 299 -4.22 -1.46 -1.56
C TYR A 299 -4.35 -0.99 -3.02
N PHE A 300 -3.60 -1.63 -3.90
CA PHE A 300 -3.61 -1.31 -5.34
C PHE A 300 -4.72 -2.04 -6.13
N ASP A 301 -5.84 -2.38 -5.50
CA ASP A 301 -6.96 -3.15 -6.07
C ASP A 301 -7.62 -2.46 -7.29
N PHE A 302 -7.54 -1.13 -7.38
CA PHE A 302 -8.00 -0.33 -8.52
C PHE A 302 -6.85 0.33 -9.28
N ALA A 303 -5.61 0.06 -8.90
CA ALA A 303 -4.49 0.73 -9.55
C ALA A 303 -4.28 0.18 -10.96
N CYS A 304 -3.86 1.05 -11.87
CA CYS A 304 -3.50 0.71 -13.24
C CYS A 304 -2.41 1.63 -13.77
N ILE A 305 -1.70 1.15 -14.76
CA ILE A 305 -0.78 1.88 -15.64
C ILE A 305 -1.12 1.42 -17.06
N PRO A 306 -1.89 2.18 -17.84
CA PRO A 306 -2.43 1.74 -19.12
C PRO A 306 -1.34 1.23 -20.07
N GLY A 307 -1.53 0.04 -20.62
CA GLY A 307 -0.58 -0.60 -21.52
C GLY A 307 0.67 -1.23 -20.86
N GLU A 308 0.83 -1.03 -19.53
CA GLU A 308 1.87 -1.70 -18.73
C GLU A 308 1.23 -2.67 -17.73
N ILE A 309 0.29 -2.19 -16.91
CA ILE A 309 -0.52 -2.98 -16.00
C ILE A 309 -1.97 -2.56 -16.16
N ASP A 310 -2.68 -3.32 -16.96
CA ASP A 310 -4.13 -3.17 -17.08
C ASP A 310 -4.82 -3.87 -15.89
N ASN A 311 -6.01 -3.36 -15.52
CA ASN A 311 -6.80 -3.89 -14.41
C ASN A 311 -8.26 -3.99 -14.84
N SER A 312 -8.75 -5.21 -15.04
CA SER A 312 -10.12 -5.48 -15.52
C SER A 312 -11.21 -4.84 -14.66
N LYS A 313 -10.92 -4.56 -13.38
CA LYS A 313 -11.84 -3.87 -12.50
C LYS A 313 -12.02 -2.39 -12.85
N VAL A 314 -11.00 -1.77 -13.44
CA VAL A 314 -11.03 -0.36 -13.86
C VAL A 314 -11.82 -0.19 -15.15
N PHE A 315 -11.87 -1.23 -15.98
CA PHE A 315 -12.62 -1.24 -17.24
C PHE A 315 -14.08 -1.70 -17.08
N ALA A 316 -14.57 -1.92 -15.85
CA ALA A 316 -15.93 -2.34 -15.62
C ALA A 316 -16.92 -1.17 -15.71
N ASP A 317 -18.08 -1.34 -16.35
CA ASP A 317 -19.09 -0.28 -16.57
C ASP A 317 -19.50 0.49 -15.31
N TRP A 318 -19.54 -0.20 -14.17
CA TRP A 318 -19.92 0.42 -12.91
C TRP A 318 -18.88 1.43 -12.38
N THR A 319 -17.62 1.34 -12.81
CA THR A 319 -16.54 2.25 -12.42
C THR A 319 -16.57 3.56 -13.17
N ASP A 320 -17.17 3.60 -14.35
CA ASP A 320 -17.36 4.82 -15.12
C ASP A 320 -18.16 5.89 -14.36
N ARG A 321 -19.20 5.46 -13.65
CA ARG A 321 -20.06 6.36 -12.86
C ARG A 321 -19.34 7.10 -11.74
N ILE A 322 -18.17 6.62 -11.35
CA ILE A 322 -17.34 7.17 -10.28
C ILE A 322 -15.98 7.65 -10.80
N ASN A 323 -15.83 7.75 -12.12
CA ASN A 323 -14.60 8.15 -12.82
C ASN A 323 -13.35 7.36 -12.35
N VAL A 324 -13.51 6.08 -12.08
CA VAL A 324 -12.40 5.13 -11.92
C VAL A 324 -12.10 4.60 -13.33
N LYS A 325 -11.09 5.17 -13.96
CA LYS A 325 -10.76 4.99 -15.37
C LYS A 325 -9.26 4.73 -15.53
N PRO A 326 -8.84 4.14 -16.65
CA PRO A 326 -7.42 3.87 -16.89
C PRO A 326 -6.63 5.10 -17.35
N GLU A 327 -7.28 6.12 -17.96
CA GLU A 327 -6.57 7.24 -18.56
C GLU A 327 -5.70 7.99 -17.57
N ALA A 328 -4.54 8.44 -18.03
CA ALA A 328 -3.59 9.23 -17.25
C ALA A 328 -4.24 10.49 -16.66
N HIS A 329 -4.16 10.64 -15.35
CA HIS A 329 -4.73 11.78 -14.65
C HIS A 329 -3.92 12.12 -13.39
N PRO A 330 -2.81 12.84 -13.50
CA PRO A 330 -1.89 13.09 -12.39
C PRO A 330 -2.53 13.72 -11.16
N TYR A 331 -3.54 14.53 -11.33
CA TYR A 331 -4.24 15.22 -10.24
C TYR A 331 -5.31 14.35 -9.54
N TYR A 332 -5.81 13.27 -10.16
CA TYR A 332 -6.95 12.51 -9.66
C TYR A 332 -6.75 11.95 -8.25
N ASP A 333 -5.66 11.23 -8.01
CA ASP A 333 -5.39 10.60 -6.72
C ASP A 333 -5.14 11.63 -5.61
N VAL A 334 -4.47 12.73 -5.96
CA VAL A 334 -4.28 13.89 -5.06
C VAL A 334 -5.62 14.49 -4.67
N HIS A 335 -6.46 14.81 -5.65
CA HIS A 335 -7.79 15.34 -5.41
C HIS A 335 -8.60 14.41 -4.50
N TYR A 336 -8.67 13.12 -4.83
CA TYR A 336 -9.45 12.16 -4.07
C TYR A 336 -8.97 12.03 -2.62
N PHE A 337 -7.66 11.95 -2.40
CA PHE A 337 -7.10 11.89 -1.06
C PHE A 337 -7.51 13.11 -0.22
N PHE A 338 -7.22 14.33 -0.69
CA PHE A 338 -7.50 15.55 0.06
C PHE A 338 -9.01 15.84 0.18
N SER A 339 -9.80 15.51 -0.83
CA SER A 339 -11.26 15.64 -0.79
C SER A 339 -11.86 14.76 0.30
N THR A 340 -11.41 13.49 0.45
CA THR A 340 -11.91 12.59 1.49
C THR A 340 -11.61 13.08 2.90
N LEU A 341 -10.49 13.78 3.13
CA LEU A 341 -10.14 14.33 4.46
C LEU A 341 -11.15 15.39 4.93
N THR A 342 -11.85 16.07 4.04
CA THR A 342 -12.87 17.07 4.39
C THR A 342 -14.20 16.44 4.81
N SER A 343 -14.37 15.14 4.60
CA SER A 343 -15.58 14.40 4.98
C SER A 343 -15.56 14.04 6.48
N LYS A 344 -16.72 14.18 7.13
CA LYS A 344 -16.93 13.77 8.53
C LYS A 344 -16.65 12.28 8.77
N ASN A 345 -16.77 11.44 7.73
CA ASN A 345 -16.47 10.02 7.82
C ASN A 345 -14.97 9.73 7.97
N PHE A 346 -14.10 10.68 7.58
CA PHE A 346 -12.65 10.57 7.70
C PHE A 346 -12.14 11.37 8.91
N ILE A 347 -12.47 12.66 8.98
CA ILE A 347 -12.09 13.52 10.10
C ILE A 347 -13.38 14.05 10.77
N PRO A 348 -13.69 13.59 11.98
CA PRO A 348 -14.97 13.90 12.63
C PRO A 348 -15.25 15.40 12.79
N ASN A 349 -14.23 16.20 13.04
CA ASN A 349 -14.33 17.65 13.13
C ASN A 349 -13.18 18.34 12.41
N TYR A 350 -13.35 18.54 11.10
CA TYR A 350 -12.36 19.19 10.24
C TYR A 350 -11.94 20.59 10.74
N LYS A 351 -12.83 21.36 11.36
CA LYS A 351 -12.54 22.69 11.90
C LYS A 351 -11.50 22.69 13.05
N LYS A 352 -11.21 21.55 13.65
CA LYS A 352 -10.18 21.42 14.70
C LYS A 352 -8.77 21.15 14.13
N ILE A 353 -8.64 20.97 12.83
CA ILE A 353 -7.32 20.90 12.18
C ILE A 353 -6.74 22.33 12.16
N PRO A 354 -5.41 22.51 12.28
CA PRO A 354 -4.78 23.83 12.19
C PRO A 354 -5.20 24.56 10.91
N GLU A 355 -5.48 25.86 11.01
CA GLU A 355 -5.99 26.68 9.91
C GLU A 355 -5.08 26.66 8.68
N GLU A 356 -3.77 26.75 8.86
CA GLU A 356 -2.78 26.64 7.76
C GLU A 356 -2.93 25.34 6.96
N VAL A 357 -3.27 24.24 7.66
CA VAL A 357 -3.50 22.93 7.00
C VAL A 357 -4.83 22.94 6.25
N GLN A 358 -5.89 23.55 6.79
CA GLN A 358 -7.18 23.70 6.10
C GLN A 358 -7.01 24.54 4.83
N GLN A 359 -6.33 25.69 4.93
CA GLN A 359 -6.03 26.57 3.77
C GLN A 359 -5.22 25.84 2.71
N PHE A 360 -4.26 25.02 3.08
CA PHE A 360 -3.52 24.17 2.15
C PHE A 360 -4.46 23.21 1.41
N ILE A 361 -5.32 22.47 2.13
CA ILE A 361 -6.27 21.53 1.51
C ILE A 361 -7.23 22.27 0.57
N GLU A 362 -7.66 23.50 0.91
CA GLU A 362 -8.54 24.30 0.07
C GLU A 362 -7.85 24.78 -1.23
N ARG A 363 -6.53 25.02 -1.20
CA ARG A 363 -5.78 25.32 -2.43
C ARG A 363 -5.62 24.09 -3.33
N VAL A 364 -5.44 22.91 -2.72
CA VAL A 364 -5.31 21.65 -3.46
C VAL A 364 -6.66 21.19 -4.02
N VAL A 365 -7.75 21.35 -3.26
CA VAL A 365 -9.11 20.98 -3.66
C VAL A 365 -10.02 22.21 -3.61
N PRO A 366 -9.98 23.08 -4.62
CA PRO A 366 -10.78 24.30 -4.66
C PRO A 366 -12.28 23.97 -4.80
N LYS A 367 -13.13 24.99 -4.52
CA LYS A 367 -14.60 24.84 -4.47
C LYS A 367 -15.20 24.29 -5.77
N CYS A 368 -14.61 24.58 -6.91
CA CYS A 368 -15.09 24.13 -8.23
C CYS A 368 -15.05 22.61 -8.44
N VAL A 369 -14.31 21.88 -7.59
CA VAL A 369 -14.18 20.40 -7.62
C VAL A 369 -14.47 19.74 -6.27
N LYS A 370 -15.22 20.41 -5.41
CA LYS A 370 -15.51 19.96 -4.04
C LYS A 370 -17.00 19.80 -3.81
N ASN A 371 -17.39 18.91 -2.88
CA ASN A 371 -18.76 18.78 -2.36
C ASN A 371 -19.82 18.53 -3.43
N GLY A 372 -19.59 17.60 -4.35
CA GLY A 372 -20.51 17.25 -5.43
C GLY A 372 -20.42 18.16 -6.66
N THR A 373 -19.66 19.26 -6.61
CA THR A 373 -19.37 20.07 -7.80
C THR A 373 -18.22 19.43 -8.57
N ASN A 374 -18.47 18.92 -9.78
CA ASN A 374 -17.50 18.19 -10.59
C ASN A 374 -16.81 17.02 -9.85
N SER A 375 -17.43 16.57 -8.77
CA SER A 375 -17.00 15.42 -7.96
C SER A 375 -18.21 14.67 -7.42
N THR A 376 -18.03 13.38 -7.12
CA THR A 376 -19.06 12.60 -6.43
C THR A 376 -19.21 13.05 -4.97
N GLU A 377 -20.33 12.70 -4.32
CA GLU A 377 -20.51 12.93 -2.86
C GLU A 377 -19.41 12.29 -2.01
N ARG A 378 -18.77 11.23 -2.50
CA ARG A 378 -17.65 10.56 -1.84
C ARG A 378 -16.28 11.16 -2.17
N GLY A 379 -16.25 12.29 -2.91
CA GLY A 379 -15.05 13.05 -3.22
C GLY A 379 -14.26 12.57 -4.43
N ARG A 380 -14.80 11.67 -5.28
CA ARG A 380 -14.13 11.27 -6.53
C ARG A 380 -14.36 12.34 -7.60
N LEU A 381 -13.27 12.80 -8.21
CA LEU A 381 -13.32 13.77 -9.31
C LEU A 381 -14.02 13.16 -10.53
N LEU A 382 -14.89 13.94 -11.20
CA LEU A 382 -15.64 13.51 -12.39
C LEU A 382 -15.06 14.04 -13.70
N LEU A 383 -14.26 15.12 -13.63
CA LEU A 383 -13.62 15.72 -14.78
C LEU A 383 -12.45 14.86 -15.29
N ASP A 384 -12.23 14.90 -16.59
CA ASP A 384 -11.00 14.37 -17.19
C ASP A 384 -9.82 15.34 -17.04
N TYR A 385 -8.61 14.90 -17.39
CA TYR A 385 -7.42 15.72 -17.18
C TYR A 385 -7.36 16.93 -18.12
N ASN A 386 -7.91 16.85 -19.34
CA ASN A 386 -7.96 17.97 -20.26
C ASN A 386 -8.92 19.07 -19.77
N GLU A 387 -10.00 18.68 -19.11
CA GLU A 387 -10.92 19.62 -18.45
C GLU A 387 -10.20 20.33 -17.28
N ILE A 388 -9.47 19.56 -16.45
CA ILE A 388 -8.66 20.10 -15.35
C ILE A 388 -7.63 21.12 -15.85
N LEU A 389 -6.97 20.84 -16.97
CA LEU A 389 -5.98 21.75 -17.54
C LEU A 389 -6.57 23.12 -17.95
N LYS A 390 -7.85 23.16 -18.30
CA LYS A 390 -8.56 24.38 -18.72
C LYS A 390 -9.13 25.18 -17.55
N MET A 391 -9.12 24.65 -16.32
CA MET A 391 -9.68 25.33 -15.15
C MET A 391 -8.59 26.17 -14.44
N PRO A 392 -8.66 27.51 -14.48
CA PRO A 392 -7.68 28.39 -13.85
C PRO A 392 -7.73 28.30 -12.31
N GLU A 393 -8.87 27.96 -11.73
CA GLU A 393 -9.05 27.82 -10.29
C GLU A 393 -8.25 26.66 -9.71
N ILE A 394 -7.91 25.65 -10.53
CA ILE A 394 -7.08 24.53 -10.13
C ILE A 394 -5.64 24.87 -10.47
N ILE A 395 -4.93 25.43 -9.50
CA ILE A 395 -3.54 25.92 -9.70
C ILE A 395 -2.51 24.78 -9.78
N TYR A 396 -2.76 23.67 -9.11
CA TYR A 396 -1.86 22.50 -9.13
C TYR A 396 -2.44 21.40 -10.00
N LYS A 397 -1.66 20.86 -10.93
CA LYS A 397 -2.10 19.84 -11.90
C LYS A 397 -1.51 18.45 -11.59
N SER A 398 -0.53 18.38 -10.67
CA SER A 398 0.18 17.16 -10.29
C SER A 398 0.65 17.20 -8.84
N PRO A 399 1.02 16.05 -8.23
CA PRO A 399 1.65 16.01 -6.92
C PRO A 399 2.96 16.80 -6.88
N GLU A 400 3.74 16.79 -7.97
CA GLU A 400 5.00 17.52 -8.06
C GLU A 400 4.79 19.04 -8.00
N ASP A 401 3.78 19.56 -8.72
CA ASP A 401 3.45 21.00 -8.68
C ASP A 401 3.18 21.46 -7.26
N ILE A 402 2.44 20.68 -6.48
CA ILE A 402 2.11 21.02 -5.10
C ILE A 402 3.37 21.12 -4.24
N ILE A 403 4.24 20.10 -4.29
CA ILE A 403 5.47 20.09 -3.49
C ILE A 403 6.40 21.23 -3.91
N LYS A 404 6.44 21.54 -5.20
CA LYS A 404 7.37 22.51 -5.76
C LYS A 404 6.93 23.95 -5.56
N TYR A 405 5.63 24.23 -5.59
CA TYR A 405 5.14 25.61 -5.69
C TYR A 405 4.27 26.06 -4.51
N ASP A 406 3.62 25.13 -3.73
CA ASP A 406 2.82 25.55 -2.60
C ASP A 406 3.70 25.97 -1.41
N SER A 407 3.42 27.14 -0.83
CA SER A 407 4.15 27.71 0.31
C SER A 407 4.08 26.82 1.57
N PHE A 408 3.13 25.89 1.64
CA PHE A 408 3.06 24.94 2.75
C PHE A 408 4.33 24.12 2.90
N PHE A 409 5.07 23.89 1.79
CA PHE A 409 6.31 23.12 1.77
C PHE A 409 7.60 23.97 1.72
N ASP A 410 7.54 25.31 1.83
CA ASP A 410 8.73 26.18 1.76
C ASP A 410 9.82 25.76 2.75
N LYS A 411 9.43 25.35 3.97
CA LYS A 411 10.38 24.94 5.02
C LYS A 411 11.11 23.63 4.71
N MET A 412 10.69 22.91 3.68
CA MET A 412 11.33 21.66 3.24
C MET A 412 12.20 21.85 2.00
N ARG A 413 12.15 23.02 1.33
CA ARG A 413 12.99 23.34 0.18
C ARG A 413 14.36 23.82 0.65
N PRO A 414 15.43 23.66 -0.17
CA PRO A 414 16.72 24.27 0.11
C PRO A 414 16.57 25.79 0.24
N LYS A 415 17.32 26.36 1.16
CA LYS A 415 17.44 27.83 1.29
C LYS A 415 18.33 28.39 0.19
#